data_46ca33d34890e391b3f3ed2008b281a3
#
_entry.id   46ca33d34890e391b3f3ed2008b281a3
#
_cell.length_a   1.000
_cell.length_b   1.000
_cell.length_c   1.000
_cell.angle_alpha   90.00
_cell.angle_beta   90.00
_cell.angle_gamma   90.00
#
_symmetry.space_group_name_H-M   'P 1'
#
loop_
_entity.id
_entity.type
_entity.pdbx_description
1 polymer ?
#
loop_
_entity_poly.entity_id
_entity_poly.type
_entity_poly.pdbx_seq_one_letter_code
_entity_poly.pdbx_strand_id
1 'polypeptide(L)'
;MPDVTPKPLRSKGNAIINLMGALGGVYTLGMTKFLVTKRADGFDNYQWLFVAVAVLMVAAIAVLLLTVRENKLAAETAVINDQYDAQEAAKLSPAEQEAERKAKTNAKAGLKSLSPEVRRSLMLILFSVFFWFMGYNAVTTSFTKYVFVQWGYDIKAASGCLMVATVAAVLCYIPVGKLSARFGRKRMIQFGVILLTASFTAFAMFNTFTNAMYGVFALVGIAWATINVNSYPMVVEISKSAEVGQFTGYYYTFSMAAQIVTPILSGYLMQYVGYRTLAPYAALMVAISFITISLTKHGDAKPEAPKSNLEAFDVGDD
;
A
#
# COMPACT_ATOMS: atom_id res chain seq x y z
N MET A 1 4.54 -17.10 -2.10
CA MET A 1 5.38 -16.39 -3.06
C MET A 1 6.89 -16.49 -2.81
N PRO A 2 7.45 -16.20 -1.62
CA PRO A 2 8.90 -16.35 -1.38
C PRO A 2 9.47 -17.72 -1.73
N ASP A 3 8.65 -18.76 -1.60
CA ASP A 3 9.05 -20.17 -1.83
C ASP A 3 9.16 -20.57 -3.31
N VAL A 4 8.46 -19.84 -4.18
CA VAL A 4 8.44 -20.11 -5.64
C VAL A 4 9.11 -19.01 -6.46
N THR A 5 9.72 -18.01 -5.80
CA THR A 5 10.42 -16.92 -6.46
C THR A 5 11.86 -16.84 -5.97
N PRO A 6 12.85 -17.00 -6.86
CA PRO A 6 14.26 -16.87 -6.50
C PRO A 6 14.57 -15.50 -5.90
N LYS A 7 15.45 -15.45 -4.89
CA LYS A 7 15.85 -14.21 -4.19
C LYS A 7 16.18 -13.04 -5.12
N PRO A 8 16.96 -13.20 -6.20
CA PRO A 8 17.28 -12.10 -7.11
C PRO A 8 16.08 -11.56 -7.91
N LEU A 9 14.97 -12.30 -7.97
CA LEU A 9 13.78 -11.94 -8.74
C LEU A 9 12.60 -11.52 -7.86
N ARG A 10 12.73 -11.54 -6.53
CA ARG A 10 11.63 -11.23 -5.61
C ARG A 10 11.05 -9.84 -5.81
N SER A 11 11.91 -8.83 -5.94
CA SER A 11 11.45 -7.46 -6.19
C SER A 11 10.64 -7.33 -7.49
N LYS A 12 11.09 -7.98 -8.59
CA LYS A 12 10.32 -7.99 -9.84
C LYS A 12 9.01 -8.76 -9.73
N GLY A 13 9.04 -9.89 -9.00
CA GLY A 13 7.83 -10.67 -8.74
C GLY A 13 6.80 -9.89 -7.94
N ASN A 14 7.24 -9.21 -6.89
CA ASN A 14 6.38 -8.36 -6.06
C ASN A 14 5.78 -7.20 -6.87
N ALA A 15 6.57 -6.53 -7.69
CA ALA A 15 6.10 -5.50 -8.59
C ALA A 15 4.97 -5.98 -9.52
N ILE A 16 5.07 -7.22 -10.05
CA ILE A 16 4.02 -7.81 -10.88
C ILE A 16 2.75 -8.07 -10.07
N ILE A 17 2.88 -8.59 -8.85
CA ILE A 17 1.72 -8.86 -7.98
C ILE A 17 0.98 -7.57 -7.67
N ASN A 18 1.68 -6.51 -7.28
CA ASN A 18 1.07 -5.23 -6.99
C ASN A 18 0.39 -4.61 -8.21
N LEU A 19 1.01 -4.71 -9.39
CA LEU A 19 0.41 -4.29 -10.64
C LEU A 19 -0.87 -5.09 -10.95
N MET A 20 -0.85 -6.41 -10.77
CA MET A 20 -2.03 -7.26 -10.98
C MET A 20 -3.13 -6.95 -9.96
N GLY A 21 -2.78 -6.70 -8.69
CA GLY A 21 -3.72 -6.25 -7.66
C GLY A 21 -4.41 -4.94 -8.04
N ALA A 22 -3.65 -3.95 -8.50
CA ALA A 22 -4.18 -2.68 -8.97
C ALA A 22 -5.10 -2.86 -10.19
N LEU A 23 -4.73 -3.70 -11.16
CA LEU A 23 -5.58 -4.02 -12.32
C LEU A 23 -6.87 -4.71 -11.91
N GLY A 24 -6.83 -5.61 -10.91
CA GLY A 24 -8.03 -6.23 -10.32
C GLY A 24 -8.95 -5.19 -9.68
N GLY A 25 -8.39 -4.21 -8.96
CA GLY A 25 -9.13 -3.09 -8.40
C GLY A 25 -9.81 -2.24 -9.48
N VAL A 26 -9.07 -1.86 -10.52
CA VAL A 26 -9.62 -1.11 -11.67
C VAL A 26 -10.71 -1.91 -12.38
N TYR A 27 -10.52 -3.22 -12.58
CA TYR A 27 -11.53 -4.12 -13.15
C TYR A 27 -12.80 -4.10 -12.33
N THR A 28 -12.72 -4.33 -11.02
CA THR A 28 -13.90 -4.38 -10.13
C THR A 28 -14.63 -3.05 -10.09
N LEU A 29 -13.92 -1.92 -9.97
CA LEU A 29 -14.50 -0.58 -9.98
C LEU A 29 -15.13 -0.24 -11.34
N GLY A 30 -14.47 -0.64 -12.45
CA GLY A 30 -15.02 -0.51 -13.79
C GLY A 30 -16.29 -1.34 -13.96
N MET A 31 -16.28 -2.60 -13.56
CA MET A 31 -17.49 -3.46 -13.62
C MET A 31 -18.62 -2.91 -12.74
N THR A 32 -18.32 -2.36 -11.57
CA THR A 32 -19.32 -1.67 -10.73
C THR A 32 -20.01 -0.55 -11.50
N LYS A 33 -19.27 0.24 -12.25
CA LYS A 33 -19.82 1.33 -13.07
C LYS A 33 -20.74 0.84 -14.18
N PHE A 34 -20.44 -0.30 -14.78
CA PHE A 34 -21.19 -0.81 -15.94
C PHE A 34 -22.31 -1.79 -15.57
N LEU A 35 -22.07 -2.67 -14.59
CA LEU A 35 -22.96 -3.80 -14.29
C LEU A 35 -23.94 -3.54 -13.14
N VAL A 36 -23.66 -2.58 -12.26
CA VAL A 36 -24.62 -2.25 -11.20
C VAL A 36 -25.80 -1.48 -11.81
N THR A 37 -26.98 -2.02 -11.64
CA THR A 37 -28.23 -1.46 -12.13
C THR A 37 -29.21 -1.25 -10.97
N LYS A 38 -30.16 -0.34 -11.11
CA LYS A 38 -31.22 -0.17 -10.11
C LYS A 38 -32.32 -1.22 -10.31
N ARG A 39 -32.77 -1.80 -9.22
CA ARG A 39 -33.99 -2.64 -9.20
C ARG A 39 -35.23 -1.77 -9.27
N ALA A 40 -36.41 -2.42 -9.55
CA ALA A 40 -37.68 -1.76 -9.54
C ALA A 40 -38.09 -1.18 -8.16
N ASP A 41 -37.51 -1.71 -7.08
CA ASP A 41 -37.66 -1.24 -5.69
C ASP A 41 -36.74 -0.08 -5.32
N GLY A 42 -35.92 0.41 -6.28
CA GLY A 42 -34.97 1.52 -6.11
C GLY A 42 -33.63 1.13 -5.51
N PHE A 43 -33.43 -0.12 -5.11
CA PHE A 43 -32.13 -0.60 -4.59
C PHE A 43 -31.16 -0.98 -5.72
N ASP A 44 -29.84 -0.89 -5.44
CA ASP A 44 -28.81 -1.31 -6.37
C ASP A 44 -28.75 -2.83 -6.51
N ASN A 45 -28.65 -3.32 -7.75
CA ASN A 45 -28.50 -4.73 -8.06
C ASN A 45 -27.03 -5.05 -8.36
N TYR A 46 -26.37 -5.77 -7.47
CA TYR A 46 -24.97 -6.20 -7.58
C TYR A 46 -24.81 -7.61 -8.20
N GLN A 47 -25.88 -8.29 -8.57
CA GLN A 47 -25.84 -9.70 -8.99
C GLN A 47 -24.83 -9.93 -10.12
N TRP A 48 -24.90 -9.14 -11.18
CA TRP A 48 -24.00 -9.29 -12.33
C TRP A 48 -22.56 -8.89 -12.02
N LEU A 49 -22.35 -7.94 -11.09
CA LEU A 49 -21.01 -7.60 -10.61
C LEU A 49 -20.37 -8.80 -9.90
N PHE A 50 -21.08 -9.43 -8.98
CA PHE A 50 -20.57 -10.62 -8.27
C PHE A 50 -20.31 -11.78 -9.22
N VAL A 51 -21.17 -12.01 -10.23
CA VAL A 51 -20.94 -13.02 -11.25
C VAL A 51 -19.67 -12.73 -12.06
N ALA A 52 -19.48 -11.49 -12.51
CA ALA A 52 -18.30 -11.11 -13.28
C ALA A 52 -17.01 -11.28 -12.48
N VAL A 53 -16.97 -10.88 -11.20
CA VAL A 53 -15.83 -11.07 -10.31
C VAL A 53 -15.59 -12.55 -10.04
N ALA A 54 -16.64 -13.32 -9.76
CA ALA A 54 -16.52 -14.77 -9.52
C ALA A 54 -15.96 -15.51 -10.73
N VAL A 55 -16.44 -15.19 -11.93
CA VAL A 55 -15.93 -15.79 -13.18
C VAL A 55 -14.42 -15.48 -13.36
N LEU A 56 -14.00 -14.24 -13.13
CA LEU A 56 -12.59 -13.86 -13.21
C LEU A 56 -11.75 -14.64 -12.19
N MET A 57 -12.23 -14.73 -10.93
CA MET A 57 -11.53 -15.47 -9.87
C MET A 57 -11.39 -16.94 -10.20
N VAL A 58 -12.47 -17.59 -10.64
CA VAL A 58 -12.46 -19.01 -11.02
C VAL A 58 -11.53 -19.23 -12.20
N ALA A 59 -11.57 -18.38 -13.23
CA ALA A 59 -10.68 -18.44 -14.38
C ALA A 59 -9.20 -18.30 -13.96
N ALA A 60 -8.88 -17.33 -13.10
CA ALA A 60 -7.52 -17.12 -12.58
C ALA A 60 -7.01 -18.36 -11.81
N ILE A 61 -7.86 -18.93 -10.92
CA ILE A 61 -7.52 -20.15 -10.18
C ILE A 61 -7.35 -21.34 -11.13
N ALA A 62 -8.21 -21.48 -12.11
CA ALA A 62 -8.09 -22.57 -13.10
C ALA A 62 -6.78 -22.46 -13.89
N VAL A 63 -6.41 -21.26 -14.36
CA VAL A 63 -5.12 -21.03 -15.02
C VAL A 63 -3.97 -21.39 -14.09
N LEU A 64 -4.00 -20.95 -12.82
CA LEU A 64 -2.96 -21.26 -11.85
C LEU A 64 -2.81 -22.78 -11.64
N LEU A 65 -3.90 -23.49 -11.41
CA LEU A 65 -3.88 -24.95 -11.17
C LEU A 65 -3.42 -25.75 -12.39
N LEU A 66 -3.73 -25.27 -13.61
CA LEU A 66 -3.36 -25.96 -14.84
C LEU A 66 -1.91 -25.67 -15.26
N THR A 67 -1.36 -24.50 -14.91
CA THR A 67 -0.04 -24.07 -15.41
C THR A 67 1.06 -24.13 -14.36
N VAL A 68 0.75 -23.96 -13.06
CA VAL A 68 1.74 -23.86 -11.99
C VAL A 68 1.84 -25.18 -11.22
N ARG A 69 3.03 -25.78 -11.25
CA ARG A 69 3.38 -26.94 -10.41
C ARG A 69 4.21 -26.47 -9.22
N GLU A 70 3.53 -26.01 -8.16
CA GLU A 70 4.13 -25.34 -7.01
C GLU A 70 5.28 -26.14 -6.39
N ASN A 71 5.08 -27.44 -6.11
CA ASN A 71 6.11 -28.29 -5.51
C ASN A 71 7.40 -28.37 -6.34
N LYS A 72 7.28 -28.41 -7.67
CA LYS A 72 8.43 -28.43 -8.57
C LYS A 72 9.15 -27.08 -8.57
N LEU A 73 8.41 -25.99 -8.68
CA LEU A 73 8.95 -24.64 -8.66
C LEU A 73 9.62 -24.32 -7.31
N ALA A 74 9.04 -24.73 -6.20
CA ALA A 74 9.62 -24.53 -4.87
C ALA A 74 10.97 -25.29 -4.73
N ALA A 75 11.06 -26.53 -5.21
CA ALA A 75 12.30 -27.29 -5.20
C ALA A 75 13.39 -26.64 -6.09
N GLU A 76 13.04 -26.20 -7.30
CA GLU A 76 13.96 -25.50 -8.20
C GLU A 76 14.41 -24.17 -7.60
N THR A 77 13.50 -23.42 -6.99
CA THR A 77 13.78 -22.14 -6.32
C THR A 77 14.71 -22.32 -5.13
N ALA A 78 14.56 -23.39 -4.34
CA ALA A 78 15.44 -23.68 -3.22
C ALA A 78 16.89 -23.87 -3.69
N VAL A 79 17.12 -24.65 -4.75
CA VAL A 79 18.45 -24.86 -5.33
C VAL A 79 19.07 -23.53 -5.82
N ILE A 80 18.29 -22.70 -6.51
CA ILE A 80 18.76 -21.38 -6.99
C ILE A 80 19.12 -20.48 -5.84
N ASN A 81 18.31 -20.47 -4.78
CA ASN A 81 18.55 -19.66 -3.59
C ASN A 81 19.81 -20.10 -2.84
N ASP A 82 20.06 -21.41 -2.71
CA ASP A 82 21.26 -21.95 -2.09
C ASP A 82 22.53 -21.57 -2.88
N GLN A 83 22.45 -21.63 -4.22
CA GLN A 83 23.55 -21.19 -5.09
C GLN A 83 23.80 -19.69 -4.96
N TYR A 84 22.75 -18.87 -4.91
CA TYR A 84 22.86 -17.43 -4.73
C TYR A 84 23.46 -17.07 -3.37
N ASP A 85 23.03 -17.73 -2.29
CA ASP A 85 23.57 -17.53 -0.95
C ASP A 85 25.04 -17.94 -0.86
N ALA A 86 25.43 -19.01 -1.51
CA ALA A 86 26.83 -19.43 -1.59
C ALA A 86 27.71 -18.43 -2.35
N GLN A 87 27.19 -17.86 -3.45
CA GLN A 87 27.90 -16.81 -4.21
C GLN A 87 28.01 -15.50 -3.44
N GLU A 88 26.96 -15.10 -2.74
CA GLU A 88 27.00 -13.90 -1.88
C GLU A 88 27.97 -14.09 -0.72
N ALA A 89 27.93 -15.25 -0.04
CA ALA A 89 28.86 -15.56 1.03
C ALA A 89 30.33 -15.56 0.55
N ALA A 90 30.60 -16.02 -0.67
CA ALA A 90 31.94 -16.03 -1.25
C ALA A 90 32.49 -14.61 -1.56
N LYS A 91 31.64 -13.62 -1.69
CA LYS A 91 32.03 -12.21 -1.90
C LYS A 91 32.40 -11.48 -0.61
N LEU A 92 31.95 -11.99 0.53
CA LEU A 92 32.19 -11.39 1.84
C LEU A 92 33.57 -11.79 2.37
N SER A 93 34.25 -10.85 3.02
CA SER A 93 35.48 -11.17 3.76
C SER A 93 35.18 -12.09 4.96
N PRO A 94 36.16 -12.87 5.46
CA PRO A 94 35.96 -13.75 6.61
C PRO A 94 35.40 -13.05 7.85
N ALA A 95 35.76 -11.79 8.06
CA ALA A 95 35.25 -10.97 9.17
C ALA A 95 33.77 -10.60 8.97
N GLU A 96 33.36 -10.29 7.73
CA GLU A 96 31.97 -9.98 7.39
C GLU A 96 31.07 -11.24 7.44
N GLN A 97 31.59 -12.39 7.02
CA GLN A 97 30.87 -13.68 7.15
C GLN A 97 30.60 -14.04 8.63
N GLU A 98 31.60 -13.82 9.50
CA GLU A 98 31.42 -14.03 10.93
C GLU A 98 30.47 -13.01 11.56
N ALA A 99 30.50 -11.76 11.13
CA ALA A 99 29.59 -10.73 11.55
C ALA A 99 28.14 -11.04 11.10
N GLU A 100 27.94 -11.52 9.88
CA GLU A 100 26.64 -11.94 9.37
C GLU A 100 26.10 -13.19 10.11
N ARG A 101 26.96 -14.16 10.41
CA ARG A 101 26.61 -15.34 11.19
C ARG A 101 26.20 -14.96 12.63
N LYS A 102 26.92 -14.05 13.27
CA LYS A 102 26.58 -13.50 14.59
C LYS A 102 25.27 -12.70 14.52
N ALA A 103 25.02 -11.93 13.46
CA ALA A 103 23.79 -11.21 13.23
C ALA A 103 22.59 -12.16 13.06
N LYS A 104 22.73 -13.25 12.27
CA LYS A 104 21.69 -14.30 12.13
C LYS A 104 21.38 -15.00 13.46
N THR A 105 22.41 -15.23 14.29
CA THR A 105 22.23 -15.85 15.62
C THR A 105 21.56 -14.89 16.62
N ASN A 106 21.83 -13.57 16.48
CA ASN A 106 21.26 -12.51 17.32
C ASN A 106 19.93 -11.93 16.76
N ALA A 107 19.45 -12.41 15.62
CA ALA A 107 18.21 -11.94 14.99
C ALA A 107 16.94 -12.10 15.87
N LYS A 108 17.03 -12.82 16.99
CA LYS A 108 15.97 -12.88 18.02
C LYS A 108 15.85 -11.60 18.87
N ALA A 109 16.76 -10.65 18.74
CA ALA A 109 16.80 -9.44 19.58
C ALA A 109 15.84 -8.33 19.13
N GLY A 110 15.52 -8.22 17.83
CA GLY A 110 14.52 -7.31 17.28
C GLY A 110 14.63 -5.87 17.79
N LEU A 111 13.50 -5.30 18.24
CA LEU A 111 13.42 -3.94 18.81
C LEU A 111 14.38 -3.67 19.96
N LYS A 112 14.82 -4.71 20.69
CA LYS A 112 15.75 -4.57 21.83
C LYS A 112 17.19 -4.36 21.40
N SER A 113 17.55 -4.73 20.16
CA SER A 113 18.91 -4.54 19.61
C SER A 113 19.16 -3.12 19.11
N LEU A 114 18.09 -2.34 18.90
CA LEU A 114 18.17 -0.97 18.39
C LEU A 114 18.54 0.02 19.50
N SER A 115 19.36 1.03 19.14
CA SER A 115 19.57 2.17 20.02
C SER A 115 18.24 2.88 20.32
N PRO A 116 18.09 3.54 21.49
CA PRO A 116 16.85 4.23 21.85
C PRO A 116 16.39 5.25 20.79
N GLU A 117 17.32 5.90 20.11
CA GLU A 117 17.04 6.91 19.08
C GLU A 117 16.49 6.28 17.80
N VAL A 118 17.08 5.17 17.35
CA VAL A 118 16.64 4.42 16.17
C VAL A 118 15.28 3.79 16.45
N ARG A 119 15.09 3.19 17.63
CA ARG A 119 13.79 2.64 18.05
C ARG A 119 12.70 3.69 18.10
N ARG A 120 13.01 4.92 18.59
CA ARG A 120 12.05 6.04 18.56
C ARG A 120 11.68 6.43 17.13
N SER A 121 12.66 6.51 16.23
CA SER A 121 12.41 6.81 14.81
C SER A 121 11.55 5.74 14.15
N LEU A 122 11.84 4.45 14.39
CA LEU A 122 11.01 3.34 13.89
C LEU A 122 9.56 3.44 14.38
N MET A 123 9.34 3.66 15.68
CA MET A 123 8.00 3.80 16.22
C MET A 123 7.26 5.00 15.61
N LEU A 124 7.94 6.12 15.40
CA LEU A 124 7.36 7.29 14.73
C LEU A 124 6.95 6.99 13.28
N ILE A 125 7.76 6.22 12.54
CA ILE A 125 7.42 5.80 11.18
C ILE A 125 6.20 4.87 11.22
N LEU A 126 6.19 3.87 12.10
CA LEU A 126 5.08 2.92 12.22
C LEU A 126 3.76 3.62 12.61
N PHE A 127 3.80 4.59 13.53
CA PHE A 127 2.63 5.43 13.83
C PHE A 127 2.23 6.31 12.65
N SER A 128 3.19 6.81 11.86
CA SER A 128 2.86 7.52 10.62
C SER A 128 2.12 6.61 9.65
N VAL A 129 2.60 5.36 9.47
CA VAL A 129 1.92 4.33 8.67
C VAL A 129 0.50 4.13 9.16
N PHE A 130 0.30 3.92 10.45
CA PHE A 130 -1.02 3.76 11.05
C PHE A 130 -1.96 4.92 10.72
N PHE A 131 -1.52 6.17 10.91
CA PHE A 131 -2.36 7.34 10.72
C PHE A 131 -2.70 7.62 9.26
N TRP A 132 -1.75 7.54 8.31
CA TRP A 132 -2.12 7.76 6.91
C TRP A 132 -2.98 6.63 6.34
N PHE A 133 -2.77 5.37 6.79
CA PHE A 133 -3.68 4.27 6.46
C PHE A 133 -5.09 4.51 7.04
N MET A 134 -5.21 5.04 8.26
CA MET A 134 -6.52 5.40 8.82
C MET A 134 -7.26 6.40 7.92
N GLY A 135 -6.60 7.48 7.52
CA GLY A 135 -7.23 8.50 6.67
C GLY A 135 -7.59 7.96 5.28
N TYR A 136 -6.66 7.27 4.63
CA TYR A 136 -6.88 6.71 3.30
C TYR A 136 -7.99 5.64 3.28
N ASN A 137 -7.95 4.68 4.22
CA ASN A 137 -8.95 3.63 4.29
C ASN A 137 -10.34 4.17 4.65
N ALA A 138 -10.46 5.21 5.47
CA ALA A 138 -11.75 5.83 5.75
C ALA A 138 -12.46 6.25 4.46
N VAL A 139 -11.73 6.92 3.56
CA VAL A 139 -12.31 7.38 2.30
C VAL A 139 -12.54 6.21 1.35
N THR A 140 -11.55 5.35 1.12
CA THR A 140 -11.68 4.27 0.12
C THR A 140 -12.78 3.26 0.46
N THR A 141 -13.03 2.99 1.75
CA THR A 141 -14.08 2.06 2.18
C THR A 141 -15.47 2.70 2.27
N SER A 142 -15.55 3.99 2.60
CA SER A 142 -16.82 4.64 2.94
C SER A 142 -17.31 5.66 1.90
N PHE A 143 -16.47 6.06 0.94
CA PHE A 143 -16.82 7.10 -0.03
C PHE A 143 -18.06 6.75 -0.87
N THR A 144 -18.19 5.51 -1.27
CA THR A 144 -19.35 5.06 -2.04
C THR A 144 -20.66 5.26 -1.26
N LYS A 145 -20.65 4.84 0.02
CA LYS A 145 -21.80 5.05 0.92
C LYS A 145 -22.03 6.54 1.19
N TYR A 146 -20.97 7.32 1.34
CA TYR A 146 -21.03 8.76 1.52
C TYR A 146 -21.73 9.45 0.34
N VAL A 147 -21.32 9.15 -0.89
CA VAL A 147 -21.88 9.74 -2.12
C VAL A 147 -23.38 9.40 -2.24
N PHE A 148 -23.76 8.16 -1.93
CA PHE A 148 -25.15 7.71 -1.98
C PHE A 148 -26.00 8.40 -0.91
N VAL A 149 -25.57 8.37 0.34
CA VAL A 149 -26.40 8.85 1.48
C VAL A 149 -26.37 10.38 1.60
N GLN A 150 -25.18 10.98 1.50
CA GLN A 150 -25.02 12.40 1.76
C GLN A 150 -25.36 13.29 0.57
N TRP A 151 -25.05 12.81 -0.65
CA TRP A 151 -25.27 13.58 -1.86
C TRP A 151 -26.42 13.08 -2.73
N GLY A 152 -26.99 11.90 -2.45
CA GLY A 152 -28.09 11.32 -3.23
C GLY A 152 -27.69 10.88 -4.64
N TYR A 153 -26.39 10.70 -4.91
CA TYR A 153 -25.87 10.27 -6.20
C TYR A 153 -25.68 8.77 -6.29
N ASP A 154 -25.68 8.25 -7.52
CA ASP A 154 -25.46 6.85 -7.82
C ASP A 154 -24.05 6.40 -7.39
N ILE A 155 -23.95 5.16 -6.94
CA ILE A 155 -22.69 4.46 -6.62
C ILE A 155 -21.69 4.47 -7.79
N LYS A 156 -22.16 4.57 -9.03
CA LYS A 156 -21.31 4.66 -10.24
C LYS A 156 -20.41 5.88 -10.25
N ALA A 157 -20.91 7.02 -9.75
CA ALA A 157 -20.12 8.25 -9.64
C ALA A 157 -18.95 8.06 -8.66
N ALA A 158 -19.22 7.46 -7.49
CA ALA A 158 -18.19 7.17 -6.50
C ALA A 158 -17.15 6.17 -7.01
N SER A 159 -17.61 5.06 -7.61
CA SER A 159 -16.73 4.04 -8.20
C SER A 159 -15.82 4.63 -9.28
N GLY A 160 -16.36 5.57 -10.09
CA GLY A 160 -15.57 6.29 -11.08
C GLY A 160 -14.43 7.12 -10.46
N CYS A 161 -14.68 7.83 -9.35
CA CYS A 161 -13.65 8.59 -8.64
C CYS A 161 -12.56 7.67 -8.06
N LEU A 162 -12.96 6.58 -7.40
CA LEU A 162 -12.01 5.59 -6.86
C LEU A 162 -11.17 4.93 -7.95
N MET A 163 -11.78 4.64 -9.11
CA MET A 163 -11.06 4.12 -10.27
C MET A 163 -10.01 5.12 -10.77
N VAL A 164 -10.36 6.40 -10.88
CA VAL A 164 -9.41 7.46 -11.27
C VAL A 164 -8.26 7.55 -10.28
N ALA A 165 -8.53 7.48 -8.97
CA ALA A 165 -7.47 7.46 -7.96
C ALA A 165 -6.53 6.25 -8.14
N THR A 166 -7.07 5.05 -8.36
CA THR A 166 -6.27 3.84 -8.58
C THR A 166 -5.42 3.95 -9.84
N VAL A 167 -6.00 4.39 -10.95
CA VAL A 167 -5.25 4.58 -12.22
C VAL A 167 -4.15 5.63 -12.05
N ALA A 168 -4.46 6.77 -11.42
CA ALA A 168 -3.47 7.81 -11.14
C ALA A 168 -2.32 7.29 -10.26
N ALA A 169 -2.61 6.48 -9.24
CA ALA A 169 -1.59 5.86 -8.41
C ALA A 169 -0.67 4.94 -9.21
N VAL A 170 -1.23 4.04 -10.01
CA VAL A 170 -0.46 3.10 -10.86
C VAL A 170 0.44 3.84 -11.83
N LEU A 171 -0.06 4.86 -12.51
CA LEU A 171 0.71 5.68 -13.46
C LEU A 171 1.85 6.45 -12.76
N CYS A 172 1.66 6.81 -11.49
CA CYS A 172 2.64 7.57 -10.72
C CYS A 172 3.71 6.72 -10.03
N TYR A 173 3.57 5.40 -9.93
CA TYR A 173 4.59 4.55 -9.27
C TYR A 173 5.97 4.72 -9.91
N ILE A 174 6.07 4.70 -11.24
CA ILE A 174 7.34 4.85 -11.96
C ILE A 174 7.98 6.25 -11.74
N PRO A 175 7.28 7.37 -12.00
CA PRO A 175 7.87 8.69 -11.78
C PRO A 175 8.19 8.94 -10.29
N VAL A 176 7.37 8.47 -9.37
CA VAL A 176 7.62 8.60 -7.93
C VAL A 176 8.88 7.85 -7.53
N GLY A 177 9.10 6.62 -8.00
CA GLY A 177 10.34 5.87 -7.73
C GLY A 177 11.59 6.65 -8.16
N LYS A 178 11.57 7.26 -9.35
CA LYS A 178 12.67 8.11 -9.85
C LYS A 178 12.85 9.40 -9.02
N LEU A 179 11.76 10.05 -8.61
CA LEU A 179 11.83 11.25 -7.77
C LEU A 179 12.35 10.91 -6.36
N SER A 180 11.98 9.76 -5.82
CA SER A 180 12.44 9.30 -4.50
C SER A 180 13.95 9.10 -4.46
N ALA A 181 14.55 8.60 -5.54
CA ALA A 181 16.00 8.50 -5.68
C ALA A 181 16.70 9.87 -5.64
N ARG A 182 16.04 10.93 -6.14
CA ARG A 182 16.60 12.29 -6.17
C ARG A 182 16.41 13.04 -4.86
N PHE A 183 15.19 13.01 -4.30
CA PHE A 183 14.79 13.85 -3.16
C PHE A 183 14.89 13.16 -1.80
N GLY A 184 14.96 11.82 -1.76
CA GLY A 184 14.93 11.00 -0.56
C GLY A 184 13.52 10.60 -0.16
N ARG A 185 13.41 9.46 0.56
CA ARG A 185 12.11 8.84 0.90
C ARG A 185 11.29 9.70 1.85
N LYS A 186 11.89 10.23 2.91
CA LYS A 186 11.19 11.05 3.90
C LYS A 186 10.52 12.27 3.28
N ARG A 187 11.24 13.02 2.44
CA ARG A 187 10.69 14.21 1.77
C ARG A 187 9.56 13.85 0.82
N MET A 188 9.67 12.74 0.11
CA MET A 188 8.60 12.26 -0.77
C MET A 188 7.36 11.87 0.03
N ILE A 189 7.51 11.15 1.15
CA ILE A 189 6.38 10.84 2.05
C ILE A 189 5.75 12.13 2.59
N GLN A 190 6.53 13.09 3.06
CA GLN A 190 6.01 14.38 3.53
C GLN A 190 5.20 15.10 2.45
N PHE A 191 5.71 15.15 1.22
CA PHE A 191 4.97 15.72 0.09
C PHE A 191 3.66 14.96 -0.18
N GLY A 192 3.70 13.63 -0.21
CA GLY A 192 2.51 12.79 -0.38
C GLY A 192 1.47 13.01 0.71
N VAL A 193 1.90 13.10 1.97
CA VAL A 193 1.02 13.36 3.12
C VAL A 193 0.38 14.76 3.04
N ILE A 194 1.14 15.79 2.68
CA ILE A 194 0.60 17.14 2.46
C ILE A 194 -0.44 17.13 1.35
N LEU A 195 -0.11 16.51 0.21
CA LEU A 195 -1.01 16.42 -0.93
C LEU A 195 -2.29 15.64 -0.60
N LEU A 196 -2.17 14.53 0.15
CA LEU A 196 -3.32 13.74 0.58
C LEU A 196 -4.20 14.50 1.56
N THR A 197 -3.61 15.22 2.53
CA THR A 197 -4.33 16.07 3.47
C THR A 197 -5.08 17.19 2.73
N ALA A 198 -4.42 17.86 1.79
CA ALA A 198 -5.02 18.90 0.96
C ALA A 198 -6.19 18.36 0.12
N SER A 199 -6.02 17.16 -0.48
CA SER A 199 -7.07 16.51 -1.26
C SER A 199 -8.29 16.15 -0.42
N PHE A 200 -8.10 15.61 0.80
CA PHE A 200 -9.23 15.32 1.70
C PHE A 200 -9.87 16.59 2.26
N THR A 201 -9.09 17.64 2.50
CA THR A 201 -9.63 18.94 2.88
C THR A 201 -10.45 19.55 1.72
N ALA A 202 -9.96 19.48 0.51
CA ALA A 202 -10.73 19.90 -0.67
C ALA A 202 -12.02 19.07 -0.81
N PHE A 203 -11.97 17.74 -0.62
CA PHE A 203 -13.16 16.89 -0.60
C PHE A 203 -14.18 17.39 0.45
N ALA A 204 -13.74 17.78 1.64
CA ALA A 204 -14.64 18.28 2.70
C ALA A 204 -15.40 19.55 2.31
N MET A 205 -14.90 20.34 1.37
CA MET A 205 -15.53 21.60 0.91
C MET A 205 -16.68 21.36 -0.08
N PHE A 206 -16.83 20.17 -0.66
CA PHE A 206 -17.89 19.88 -1.59
C PHE A 206 -19.20 19.51 -0.87
N ASN A 207 -20.27 20.22 -1.20
CA ASN A 207 -21.61 19.95 -0.68
C ASN A 207 -22.44 18.99 -1.56
N THR A 208 -22.01 18.77 -2.79
CA THR A 208 -22.64 17.88 -3.77
C THR A 208 -21.58 17.29 -4.69
N PHE A 209 -21.95 16.23 -5.40
CA PHE A 209 -21.05 15.63 -6.38
C PHE A 209 -20.87 16.57 -7.59
N THR A 210 -19.62 16.77 -7.98
CA THR A 210 -19.26 17.52 -9.20
C THR A 210 -18.12 16.80 -9.94
N ASN A 211 -17.96 17.11 -11.24
CA ASN A 211 -16.85 16.52 -12.02
C ASN A 211 -15.46 16.88 -11.47
N ALA A 212 -15.33 17.95 -10.68
CA ALA A 212 -14.08 18.31 -10.01
C ALA A 212 -13.61 17.22 -9.03
N MET A 213 -14.53 16.37 -8.51
CA MET A 213 -14.20 15.24 -7.65
C MET A 213 -13.26 14.23 -8.33
N TYR A 214 -13.37 14.04 -9.64
CA TYR A 214 -12.41 13.19 -10.38
C TYR A 214 -10.99 13.75 -10.29
N GLY A 215 -10.83 15.09 -10.36
CA GLY A 215 -9.54 15.76 -10.17
C GLY A 215 -9.00 15.60 -8.75
N VAL A 216 -9.85 15.77 -7.74
CA VAL A 216 -9.48 15.56 -6.34
C VAL A 216 -9.02 14.12 -6.11
N PHE A 217 -9.73 13.13 -6.63
CA PHE A 217 -9.36 11.72 -6.51
C PHE A 217 -8.12 11.34 -7.32
N ALA A 218 -7.86 12.01 -8.45
CA ALA A 218 -6.57 11.87 -9.13
C ALA A 218 -5.41 12.31 -8.23
N LEU A 219 -5.55 13.45 -7.53
CA LEU A 219 -4.55 13.91 -6.56
C LEU A 219 -4.42 12.95 -5.37
N VAL A 220 -5.52 12.36 -4.88
CA VAL A 220 -5.49 11.30 -3.85
C VAL A 220 -4.65 10.11 -4.34
N GLY A 221 -4.83 9.67 -5.59
CA GLY A 221 -4.04 8.58 -6.17
C GLY A 221 -2.55 8.89 -6.26
N ILE A 222 -2.20 10.09 -6.75
CA ILE A 222 -0.80 10.57 -6.82
C ILE A 222 -0.17 10.61 -5.42
N ALA A 223 -0.89 11.18 -4.46
CA ALA A 223 -0.44 11.28 -3.08
C ALA A 223 -0.22 9.91 -2.45
N TRP A 224 -1.16 8.99 -2.66
CA TRP A 224 -1.07 7.62 -2.17
C TRP A 224 0.14 6.87 -2.76
N ALA A 225 0.35 6.95 -4.09
CA ALA A 225 1.53 6.38 -4.73
C ALA A 225 2.82 6.91 -4.13
N THR A 226 2.88 8.22 -3.88
CA THR A 226 4.06 8.90 -3.32
C THR A 226 4.38 8.42 -1.91
N ILE A 227 3.36 8.15 -1.09
CA ILE A 227 3.52 7.60 0.25
C ILE A 227 3.92 6.11 0.16
N ASN A 228 3.16 5.31 -0.59
CA ASN A 228 3.24 3.85 -0.58
C ASN A 228 4.59 3.33 -1.11
N VAL A 229 5.08 3.87 -2.22
CA VAL A 229 6.41 3.52 -2.80
C VAL A 229 7.56 3.71 -1.79
N ASN A 230 7.43 4.64 -0.85
CA ASN A 230 8.51 5.02 0.06
C ASN A 230 8.36 4.47 1.48
N SER A 231 7.15 4.12 1.89
CA SER A 231 6.85 3.83 3.29
C SER A 231 7.45 2.51 3.79
N TYR A 232 7.20 1.42 3.08
CA TYR A 232 7.73 0.11 3.44
C TYR A 232 9.27 0.06 3.40
N PRO A 233 9.93 0.50 2.30
CA PRO A 233 11.39 0.52 2.26
C PRO A 233 12.02 1.36 3.37
N MET A 234 11.37 2.47 3.79
CA MET A 234 11.86 3.30 4.88
C MET A 234 11.88 2.56 6.23
N VAL A 235 10.93 1.64 6.48
CA VAL A 235 10.91 0.79 7.67
C VAL A 235 11.99 -0.29 7.59
N VAL A 236 12.14 -0.93 6.42
CA VAL A 236 13.08 -2.04 6.23
C VAL A 236 14.54 -1.55 6.24
N GLU A 237 14.82 -0.34 5.78
CA GLU A 237 16.18 0.26 5.81
C GLU A 237 16.72 0.47 7.24
N ILE A 238 15.86 0.54 8.25
CA ILE A 238 16.28 0.60 9.66
C ILE A 238 16.76 -0.78 10.14
N SER A 239 16.34 -1.86 9.48
CA SER A 239 16.69 -3.23 9.85
C SER A 239 18.06 -3.63 9.35
N LYS A 240 18.69 -4.58 10.04
CA LYS A 240 19.81 -5.34 9.50
C LYS A 240 19.26 -6.46 8.61
N SER A 241 20.05 -6.92 7.64
CA SER A 241 19.62 -7.95 6.67
C SER A 241 18.96 -9.20 7.28
N ALA A 242 19.38 -9.59 8.48
CA ALA A 242 18.81 -10.74 9.20
C ALA A 242 17.45 -10.45 9.88
N GLU A 243 17.03 -9.20 9.99
CA GLU A 243 15.85 -8.76 10.75
C GLU A 243 14.72 -8.24 9.82
N VAL A 244 14.91 -8.22 8.49
CA VAL A 244 13.98 -7.68 7.50
C VAL A 244 12.57 -8.25 7.68
N GLY A 245 12.42 -9.57 7.86
CA GLY A 245 11.11 -10.19 8.07
C GLY A 245 10.36 -9.68 9.31
N GLN A 246 11.10 -9.37 10.39
CA GLN A 246 10.49 -8.83 11.61
C GLN A 246 10.01 -7.39 11.43
N PHE A 247 10.78 -6.56 10.74
CA PHE A 247 10.41 -5.17 10.45
C PHE A 247 9.26 -5.09 9.44
N THR A 248 9.24 -6.00 8.46
CA THR A 248 8.09 -6.24 7.59
C THR A 248 6.84 -6.56 8.43
N GLY A 249 6.95 -7.48 9.39
CA GLY A 249 5.87 -7.81 10.32
C GLY A 249 5.38 -6.58 11.11
N TYR A 250 6.26 -5.70 11.58
CA TYR A 250 5.86 -4.47 12.25
C TYR A 250 5.09 -3.53 11.32
N TYR A 251 5.58 -3.33 10.08
CA TYR A 251 4.89 -2.50 9.09
C TYR A 251 3.47 -3.00 8.87
N TYR A 252 3.29 -4.29 8.59
CA TYR A 252 1.96 -4.87 8.37
C TYR A 252 1.08 -4.84 9.62
N THR A 253 1.63 -5.05 10.79
CA THR A 253 0.87 -4.96 12.04
C THR A 253 0.22 -3.58 12.17
N PHE A 254 0.97 -2.50 11.93
CA PHE A 254 0.45 -1.14 12.04
C PHE A 254 -0.51 -0.78 10.90
N SER A 255 -0.21 -1.17 9.66
CA SER A 255 -1.08 -0.91 8.52
C SER A 255 -2.40 -1.69 8.60
N MET A 256 -2.36 -2.98 8.98
CA MET A 256 -3.57 -3.80 9.16
C MET A 256 -4.38 -3.38 10.38
N ALA A 257 -3.73 -3.00 11.49
CA ALA A 257 -4.42 -2.43 12.65
C ALA A 257 -5.20 -1.17 12.25
N ALA A 258 -4.61 -0.30 11.44
CA ALA A 258 -5.32 0.87 10.89
C ALA A 258 -6.54 0.46 10.04
N GLN A 259 -6.40 -0.56 9.18
CA GLN A 259 -7.48 -1.04 8.34
C GLN A 259 -8.65 -1.64 9.15
N ILE A 260 -8.37 -2.27 10.30
CA ILE A 260 -9.40 -2.81 11.20
C ILE A 260 -10.07 -1.67 12.00
N VAL A 261 -9.29 -0.76 12.55
CA VAL A 261 -9.80 0.31 13.43
C VAL A 261 -10.57 1.37 12.63
N THR A 262 -10.14 1.67 11.42
CA THR A 262 -10.72 2.76 10.61
C THR A 262 -12.21 2.58 10.32
N PRO A 263 -12.72 1.44 9.78
CA PRO A 263 -14.14 1.29 9.51
C PRO A 263 -15.01 1.43 10.77
N ILE A 264 -14.47 1.01 11.92
CA ILE A 264 -15.19 1.12 13.21
C ILE A 264 -15.32 2.59 13.59
N LEU A 265 -14.21 3.33 13.64
CA LEU A 265 -14.22 4.74 14.05
C LEU A 265 -14.92 5.65 13.04
N SER A 266 -14.58 5.53 11.75
CA SER A 266 -15.20 6.35 10.71
C SER A 266 -16.68 6.02 10.54
N GLY A 267 -17.05 4.73 10.65
CA GLY A 267 -18.43 4.28 10.62
C GLY A 267 -19.26 4.81 11.79
N TYR A 268 -18.68 4.77 13.01
CA TYR A 268 -19.30 5.36 14.20
C TYR A 268 -19.53 6.87 14.02
N LEU A 269 -18.52 7.61 13.59
CA LEU A 269 -18.65 9.05 13.35
C LEU A 269 -19.71 9.36 12.29
N MET A 270 -19.72 8.63 11.18
CA MET A 270 -20.70 8.83 10.12
C MET A 270 -22.12 8.52 10.59
N GLN A 271 -22.29 7.50 11.42
CA GLN A 271 -23.64 7.06 11.88
C GLN A 271 -24.21 7.98 12.98
N TYR A 272 -23.40 8.39 13.96
CA TYR A 272 -23.88 9.09 15.15
C TYR A 272 -23.66 10.61 15.10
N VAL A 273 -22.65 11.10 14.36
CA VAL A 273 -22.36 12.53 14.22
C VAL A 273 -22.83 13.05 12.86
N GLY A 274 -22.66 12.24 11.82
CA GLY A 274 -23.10 12.57 10.46
C GLY A 274 -22.08 12.24 9.39
N TYR A 275 -22.54 11.99 8.18
CA TYR A 275 -21.70 11.58 7.06
C TYR A 275 -20.63 12.61 6.68
N ARG A 276 -20.90 13.90 6.89
CA ARG A 276 -19.91 14.98 6.62
C ARG A 276 -18.63 14.89 7.43
N THR A 277 -18.57 14.05 8.47
CA THR A 277 -17.36 13.81 9.27
C THR A 277 -16.29 13.01 8.53
N LEU A 278 -16.62 12.28 7.46
CA LEU A 278 -15.70 11.41 6.74
C LEU A 278 -14.44 12.13 6.26
N ALA A 279 -14.62 13.21 5.50
CA ALA A 279 -13.50 13.94 4.91
C ALA A 279 -12.64 14.68 5.95
N PRO A 280 -13.19 15.43 6.93
CA PRO A 280 -12.42 16.01 8.01
C PRO A 280 -11.67 14.98 8.87
N TYR A 281 -12.29 13.84 9.17
CA TYR A 281 -11.65 12.74 9.87
C TYR A 281 -10.43 12.23 9.09
N ALA A 282 -10.61 11.96 7.80
CA ALA A 282 -9.52 11.47 6.94
C ALA A 282 -8.37 12.49 6.85
N ALA A 283 -8.70 13.77 6.63
CA ALA A 283 -7.72 14.85 6.58
C ALA A 283 -6.95 14.99 7.90
N LEU A 284 -7.64 14.91 9.05
CA LEU A 284 -7.03 14.99 10.38
C LEU A 284 -6.05 13.82 10.62
N MET A 285 -6.46 12.59 10.33
CA MET A 285 -5.60 11.41 10.51
C MET A 285 -4.33 11.52 9.66
N VAL A 286 -4.47 11.90 8.39
CA VAL A 286 -3.31 12.10 7.51
C VAL A 286 -2.45 13.27 8.00
N ALA A 287 -3.03 14.37 8.46
CA ALA A 287 -2.27 15.50 9.01
C ALA A 287 -1.46 15.12 10.27
N ILE A 288 -1.99 14.26 11.15
CA ILE A 288 -1.25 13.74 12.30
C ILE A 288 -0.03 12.94 11.83
N SER A 289 -0.14 12.17 10.73
CA SER A 289 0.99 11.43 10.18
C SER A 289 2.12 12.33 9.69
N PHE A 290 1.82 13.56 9.25
CA PHE A 290 2.85 14.56 8.91
C PHE A 290 3.72 14.94 10.11
N ILE A 291 3.12 15.07 11.28
CA ILE A 291 3.84 15.39 12.51
C ILE A 291 4.77 14.24 12.88
N THR A 292 4.24 13.02 12.89
CA THR A 292 5.02 11.84 13.28
C THR A 292 6.17 11.57 12.31
N ILE A 293 5.97 11.63 10.99
CA ILE A 293 7.04 11.42 10.01
C ILE A 293 8.08 12.55 10.05
N SER A 294 7.67 13.78 10.34
CA SER A 294 8.60 14.91 10.41
C SER A 294 9.58 14.79 11.58
N LEU A 295 9.16 14.20 12.69
CA LEU A 295 9.98 13.97 13.88
C LEU A 295 10.98 12.80 13.73
N THR A 296 10.91 12.00 12.68
CA THR A 296 11.84 10.89 12.43
C THR A 296 13.22 11.41 12.03
N LYS A 297 14.27 10.74 12.51
CA LYS A 297 15.68 11.09 12.20
C LYS A 297 16.42 9.99 11.45
N HIS A 298 15.91 8.76 11.41
CA HIS A 298 16.54 7.59 10.81
C HIS A 298 15.63 6.95 9.76
N GLY A 299 16.19 6.16 8.84
CA GLY A 299 15.45 5.48 7.78
C GLY A 299 15.29 6.32 6.50
N ASP A 300 15.98 7.46 6.36
CA ASP A 300 15.94 8.34 5.18
C ASP A 300 17.19 8.14 4.29
N ALA A 301 17.46 6.90 3.89
CA ALA A 301 18.45 6.66 2.86
C ALA A 301 17.91 7.10 1.49
N LYS A 302 18.77 7.65 0.64
CA LYS A 302 18.38 7.90 -0.74
C LYS A 302 18.38 6.58 -1.50
N PRO A 303 17.23 6.13 -2.03
CA PRO A 303 17.18 4.89 -2.78
C PRO A 303 17.98 5.01 -4.08
N GLU A 304 18.53 3.89 -4.54
CA GLU A 304 18.99 3.79 -5.92
C GLU A 304 17.78 3.92 -6.87
N ALA A 305 17.99 4.56 -8.01
CA ALA A 305 16.94 4.63 -9.02
C ALA A 305 16.57 3.22 -9.49
N PRO A 306 15.28 2.91 -9.67
CA PRO A 306 14.85 1.60 -10.18
C PRO A 306 15.57 1.25 -11.46
N LYS A 307 16.20 0.09 -11.53
CA LYS A 307 16.94 -0.39 -12.71
C LYS A 307 16.04 -0.73 -13.88
N SER A 308 14.77 -1.00 -13.60
CA SER A 308 13.74 -1.24 -14.62
C SER A 308 12.41 -0.57 -14.24
N ASN A 309 11.58 -0.30 -15.26
CA ASN A 309 10.25 0.25 -15.01
C ASN A 309 9.36 -0.70 -14.18
N LEU A 310 9.65 -2.00 -14.21
CA LEU A 310 8.89 -2.99 -13.46
C LEU A 310 9.20 -2.92 -11.94
N GLU A 311 10.46 -2.66 -11.56
CA GLU A 311 10.86 -2.52 -10.15
C GLU A 311 10.18 -1.34 -9.45
N ALA A 312 9.70 -0.35 -10.22
CA ALA A 312 8.97 0.78 -9.66
C ALA A 312 7.60 0.41 -9.05
N PHE A 313 7.08 -0.79 -9.34
CA PHE A 313 5.85 -1.31 -8.75
C PHE A 313 6.09 -2.18 -7.51
N ASP A 314 7.34 -2.36 -7.10
CA ASP A 314 7.70 -3.06 -5.85
C ASP A 314 7.42 -2.15 -4.65
N VAL A 315 6.18 -2.11 -4.22
CA VAL A 315 5.70 -1.25 -3.12
C VAL A 315 5.55 -2.01 -1.79
N GLY A 316 6.08 -3.22 -1.71
CA GLY A 316 6.21 -3.94 -0.44
C GLY A 316 4.93 -4.51 0.15
N ASP A 317 4.00 -4.93 -0.68
CA ASP A 317 2.73 -5.58 -0.26
C ASP A 317 2.84 -7.11 -0.19
N ASP A 318 3.93 -7.65 0.35
CA ASP A 318 4.06 -9.09 0.65
C ASP A 318 3.75 -9.43 2.09
#